data_432f439304dfcde52e8487a764537778
#
_entry.id   432f439304dfcde52e8487a764537778
#
_cell.length_a   1.000
_cell.length_b   1.000
_cell.length_c   1.000
_cell.angle_alpha   90.00
_cell.angle_beta   90.00
_cell.angle_gamma   90.00
#
_symmetry.space_group_name_H-M   'P 1'
#
loop_
_entity.id
_entity.type
_entity.pdbx_description
1 polymer ?
#
loop_
_entity_poly.entity_id
_entity_poly.type
_entity_poly.pdbx_seq_one_letter_code
_entity_poly.pdbx_strand_id
1 'polypeptide(L)'
;MSIRIDFLSYEGERNNERHPHAQFVLPIAGELEISIGGAEGRLTPSCAAFVAPGVPHSQLATVSNAFLIVNCDLAECGVPAAEQLAEQIFLPVSEATRHLIGFAELSRDRFSQPGTTQCWMPLLLNSFLERPVCRPSRLAVLERLIDAH
;
A
#
# COMPACT_ATOMS: atom_id res chain seq x y z
N MET A 1 7.35 -6.67 -17.71
CA MET A 1 7.30 -6.05 -16.49
C MET A 1 6.12 -5.18 -16.34
N SER A 2 5.50 -5.24 -15.27
CA SER A 2 4.18 -4.74 -15.26
C SER A 2 3.87 -3.99 -14.01
N ILE A 3 4.70 -3.04 -13.69
CA ILE A 3 4.38 -2.07 -12.65
C ILE A 3 3.88 -0.82 -13.35
N ARG A 4 2.65 -0.43 -13.05
CA ARG A 4 2.07 0.80 -13.59
C ARG A 4 1.59 1.64 -12.44
N ILE A 5 1.85 2.93 -12.52
CA ILE A 5 1.53 3.88 -11.46
C ILE A 5 0.61 4.94 -12.05
N ASP A 6 -0.49 5.21 -11.36
CA ASP A 6 -1.43 6.25 -11.73
C ASP A 6 -1.72 7.12 -10.51
N PHE A 7 -1.93 8.40 -10.75
CA PHE A 7 -2.36 9.34 -9.72
C PHE A 7 -3.81 9.69 -10.02
N LEU A 8 -4.71 9.44 -9.08
CA LEU A 8 -6.11 9.71 -9.37
C LEU A 8 -6.88 10.13 -8.12
N SER A 9 -8.07 10.67 -8.36
CA SER A 9 -9.03 11.01 -7.33
C SER A 9 -10.30 10.22 -7.60
N TYR A 10 -10.91 9.73 -6.54
CA TYR A 10 -12.17 9.00 -6.64
C TYR A 10 -13.33 9.93 -6.47
N GLU A 11 -14.41 9.65 -7.20
CA GLU A 11 -15.65 10.41 -7.10
C GLU A 11 -16.79 9.43 -7.01
N GLY A 12 -17.71 9.68 -6.07
CA GLY A 12 -18.91 8.88 -5.95
C GLY A 12 -18.65 7.45 -5.58
N GLU A 13 -19.44 6.57 -6.13
CA GLU A 13 -19.45 5.18 -5.76
C GLU A 13 -19.06 4.30 -6.94
N ARG A 14 -18.22 3.29 -6.67
CA ARG A 14 -17.88 2.27 -7.65
C ARG A 14 -18.03 0.92 -6.98
N ASN A 15 -18.67 -0.02 -7.67
CA ASN A 15 -19.01 -1.31 -7.09
C ASN A 15 -18.45 -2.46 -7.89
N ASN A 16 -18.02 -3.50 -7.19
CA ASN A 16 -17.66 -4.80 -7.78
C ASN A 16 -16.58 -4.71 -8.83
N GLU A 17 -15.58 -3.90 -8.60
CA GLU A 17 -14.43 -3.84 -9.49
C GLU A 17 -13.51 -5.01 -9.21
N ARG A 18 -12.93 -5.57 -10.26
CA ARG A 18 -11.96 -6.65 -10.16
C ARG A 18 -10.86 -6.40 -11.17
N HIS A 19 -9.65 -6.77 -10.79
CA HIS A 19 -8.50 -6.62 -11.68
C HIS A 19 -7.71 -7.91 -11.69
N PRO A 20 -7.09 -8.27 -12.83
CA PRO A 20 -6.26 -9.48 -12.89
C PRO A 20 -4.89 -9.30 -12.25
N HIS A 21 -4.55 -8.08 -11.83
CA HIS A 21 -3.26 -7.79 -11.22
C HIS A 21 -3.45 -7.35 -9.78
N ALA A 22 -2.37 -7.32 -9.02
CA ALA A 22 -2.40 -6.78 -7.67
C ALA A 22 -2.44 -5.26 -7.73
N GLN A 23 -3.07 -4.64 -6.73
CA GLN A 23 -3.21 -3.19 -6.71
C GLN A 23 -2.93 -2.66 -5.31
N PHE A 24 -2.09 -1.65 -5.22
CA PHE A 24 -1.93 -0.87 -3.99
C PHE A 24 -2.69 0.43 -4.14
N VAL A 25 -3.46 0.77 -3.13
CA VAL A 25 -4.19 2.04 -3.09
C VAL A 25 -3.55 2.87 -1.99
N LEU A 26 -2.72 3.82 -2.39
CA LEU A 26 -1.87 4.57 -1.46
C LEU A 26 -2.39 5.99 -1.29
N PRO A 27 -2.66 6.40 -0.06
CA PRO A 27 -3.30 7.72 0.15
C PRO A 27 -2.29 8.86 0.02
N ILE A 28 -2.71 9.92 -0.65
CA ILE A 28 -1.98 11.18 -0.68
C ILE A 28 -2.73 12.19 0.18
N ALA A 29 -4.04 12.30 -0.02
CA ALA A 29 -4.85 13.25 0.73
C ALA A 29 -6.30 12.76 0.78
N GLY A 30 -7.03 13.16 1.81
CA GLY A 30 -8.44 12.85 1.93
C GLY A 30 -8.70 11.46 2.44
N GLU A 31 -9.91 10.97 2.19
CA GLU A 31 -10.37 9.69 2.71
C GLU A 31 -11.17 8.95 1.65
N LEU A 32 -11.25 7.63 1.82
CA LEU A 32 -12.01 6.78 0.92
C LEU A 32 -12.55 5.59 1.72
N GLU A 33 -13.85 5.34 1.62
CA GLU A 33 -14.41 4.12 2.19
C GLU A 33 -14.27 3.01 1.16
N ILE A 34 -13.83 1.84 1.60
CA ILE A 34 -13.53 0.77 0.68
C ILE A 34 -13.92 -0.57 1.29
N SER A 35 -14.41 -1.46 0.45
CA SER A 35 -14.69 -2.83 0.81
C SER A 35 -13.89 -3.72 -0.12
N ILE A 36 -13.06 -4.60 0.43
CA ILE A 36 -12.17 -5.47 -0.34
C ILE A 36 -12.44 -6.90 0.08
N GLY A 37 -13.05 -7.68 -0.82
CA GLY A 37 -13.36 -9.07 -0.53
C GLY A 37 -14.20 -9.24 0.72
N GLY A 38 -15.07 -8.28 1.01
CA GLY A 38 -15.91 -8.32 2.20
C GLY A 38 -15.34 -7.64 3.43
N ALA A 39 -14.05 -7.28 3.40
CA ALA A 39 -13.43 -6.54 4.51
C ALA A 39 -13.65 -5.05 4.28
N GLU A 40 -14.25 -4.37 5.25
CA GLU A 40 -14.56 -2.95 5.11
C GLU A 40 -13.60 -2.11 5.91
N GLY A 41 -13.23 -0.96 5.35
CA GLY A 41 -12.34 -0.04 6.03
C GLY A 41 -12.38 1.34 5.42
N ARG A 42 -11.60 2.22 6.00
CA ARG A 42 -11.49 3.60 5.53
C ARG A 42 -10.02 3.90 5.31
N LEU A 43 -9.70 4.36 4.10
CA LEU A 43 -8.35 4.80 3.80
C LEU A 43 -8.23 6.27 4.16
N THR A 44 -7.18 6.58 4.90
CA THR A 44 -6.82 7.93 5.31
C THR A 44 -5.35 8.07 5.04
N PRO A 45 -4.73 9.23 5.24
CA PRO A 45 -3.28 9.31 5.06
C PRO A 45 -2.46 8.33 5.90
N SER A 46 -3.08 7.70 6.89
CA SER A 46 -2.40 6.71 7.73
C SER A 46 -2.71 5.27 7.37
N CYS A 47 -3.56 5.03 6.40
CA CYS A 47 -4.00 3.67 6.07
C CYS A 47 -4.13 3.48 4.58
N ALA A 48 -3.34 2.57 4.02
CA ALA A 48 -3.39 2.19 2.62
C ALA A 48 -4.09 0.84 2.49
N ALA A 49 -4.24 0.37 1.26
CA ALA A 49 -4.88 -0.93 1.03
C ALA A 49 -4.14 -1.71 -0.05
N PHE A 50 -4.20 -3.02 0.08
CA PHE A 50 -3.72 -3.96 -0.93
C PHE A 50 -4.88 -4.81 -1.41
N VAL A 51 -5.08 -4.83 -2.73
CA VAL A 51 -6.13 -5.62 -3.37
C VAL A 51 -5.45 -6.73 -4.17
N ALA A 52 -5.65 -7.98 -3.75
CA ALA A 52 -5.07 -9.11 -4.45
C ALA A 52 -5.76 -9.33 -5.80
N PRO A 53 -5.11 -9.99 -6.76
CA PRO A 53 -5.72 -10.22 -8.07
C PRO A 53 -7.05 -10.95 -7.93
N GLY A 54 -8.03 -10.50 -8.70
CA GLY A 54 -9.34 -11.14 -8.76
C GLY A 54 -10.26 -10.88 -7.59
N VAL A 55 -9.79 -10.16 -6.57
CA VAL A 55 -10.62 -9.88 -5.40
C VAL A 55 -11.54 -8.70 -5.69
N PRO A 56 -12.86 -8.86 -5.50
CA PRO A 56 -13.78 -7.78 -5.78
C PRO A 56 -13.65 -6.68 -4.73
N HIS A 57 -13.75 -5.45 -5.18
CA HIS A 57 -13.71 -4.32 -4.27
C HIS A 57 -14.65 -3.22 -4.73
N SER A 58 -15.09 -2.43 -3.75
CA SER A 58 -16.02 -1.32 -3.97
C SER A 58 -15.52 -0.12 -3.18
N GLN A 59 -15.72 1.08 -3.70
CA GLN A 59 -15.31 2.31 -3.03
C GLN A 59 -16.41 3.34 -3.01
N LEU A 60 -16.38 4.18 -1.98
CA LEU A 60 -17.27 5.33 -1.88
C LEU A 60 -16.46 6.53 -1.42
N ALA A 61 -16.43 7.55 -2.26
CA ALA A 61 -15.74 8.80 -1.97
C ALA A 61 -16.77 9.87 -1.60
N THR A 62 -16.68 10.38 -0.38
CA THR A 62 -17.59 11.42 0.10
C THR A 62 -16.90 12.77 0.28
N VAL A 63 -15.57 12.77 0.22
CA VAL A 63 -14.79 14.00 0.33
C VAL A 63 -13.73 14.02 -0.74
N SER A 64 -13.17 15.17 -0.97
CA SER A 64 -12.07 15.35 -1.90
C SER A 64 -10.90 14.47 -1.48
N ASN A 65 -10.22 13.86 -2.43
CA ASN A 65 -9.17 12.91 -2.13
C ASN A 65 -8.16 12.82 -3.27
N ALA A 66 -7.01 12.23 -2.97
CA ALA A 66 -5.98 11.95 -3.98
C ALA A 66 -5.26 10.68 -3.56
N PHE A 67 -5.04 9.80 -4.53
CA PHE A 67 -4.41 8.51 -4.29
C PHE A 67 -3.37 8.20 -5.36
N LEU A 68 -2.37 7.45 -4.96
CA LEU A 68 -1.39 6.87 -5.85
C LEU A 68 -1.73 5.39 -5.98
N ILE A 69 -1.99 4.95 -7.21
CA ILE A 69 -2.40 3.58 -7.49
C ILE A 69 -1.24 2.85 -8.14
N VAL A 70 -0.86 1.73 -7.57
CA VAL A 70 0.23 0.91 -8.11
C VAL A 70 -0.35 -0.43 -8.52
N ASN A 71 -0.27 -0.72 -9.82
CA ASN A 71 -0.72 -2.01 -10.36
C ASN A 71 0.52 -2.84 -10.70
N CYS A 72 0.57 -4.07 -10.21
CA CYS A 72 1.75 -4.90 -10.44
C CYS A 72 1.39 -6.38 -10.41
N ASP A 73 2.30 -7.21 -10.93
CA ASP A 73 2.17 -8.64 -10.81
C ASP A 73 2.61 -9.10 -9.44
N LEU A 74 1.96 -10.11 -8.90
CA LEU A 74 2.37 -10.68 -7.62
C LEU A 74 3.79 -11.21 -7.66
N ALA A 75 4.22 -11.70 -8.81
CA ALA A 75 5.57 -12.22 -8.95
C ALA A 75 6.63 -11.17 -8.58
N GLU A 76 6.29 -9.90 -8.74
CA GLU A 76 7.22 -8.82 -8.41
C GLU A 76 7.30 -8.55 -6.93
N CYS A 77 6.31 -9.05 -6.17
CA CYS A 77 6.32 -8.90 -4.73
C CYS A 77 7.01 -10.07 -4.03
N GLY A 78 7.19 -11.20 -4.72
CA GLY A 78 7.62 -12.44 -4.07
C GLY A 78 6.47 -13.10 -3.34
N VAL A 79 6.48 -14.43 -3.28
CA VAL A 79 5.36 -15.17 -2.72
C VAL A 79 5.10 -14.88 -1.25
N PRO A 80 6.13 -14.90 -0.37
CA PRO A 80 5.83 -14.63 1.05
C PRO A 80 5.31 -13.23 1.29
N ALA A 81 5.82 -12.24 0.54
CA ALA A 81 5.35 -10.87 0.68
C ALA A 81 3.91 -10.74 0.21
N ALA A 82 3.59 -11.38 -0.93
CA ALA A 82 2.23 -11.31 -1.46
C ALA A 82 1.23 -11.92 -0.50
N GLU A 83 1.59 -13.04 0.13
CA GLU A 83 0.69 -13.69 1.07
C GLU A 83 0.46 -12.82 2.30
N GLN A 84 1.52 -12.22 2.82
CA GLN A 84 1.41 -11.38 3.99
C GLN A 84 0.55 -10.15 3.72
N LEU A 85 0.72 -9.52 2.57
CA LEU A 85 -0.08 -8.36 2.21
C LEU A 85 -1.55 -8.73 2.00
N ALA A 86 -1.80 -9.87 1.37
CA ALA A 86 -3.17 -10.32 1.15
C ALA A 86 -3.90 -10.60 2.46
N GLU A 87 -3.18 -11.08 3.47
CA GLU A 87 -3.77 -11.31 4.78
C GLU A 87 -4.09 -10.02 5.50
N GLN A 88 -3.25 -9.00 5.33
CA GLN A 88 -3.45 -7.75 6.03
C GLN A 88 -4.51 -6.89 5.40
N ILE A 89 -4.54 -6.82 4.09
CA ILE A 89 -5.46 -5.99 3.28
C ILE A 89 -5.28 -4.51 3.57
N PHE A 90 -5.49 -4.06 4.80
CA PHE A 90 -5.31 -2.66 5.17
C PHE A 90 -3.93 -2.50 5.79
N LEU A 91 -3.15 -1.57 5.23
CA LEU A 91 -1.72 -1.46 5.52
C LEU A 91 -1.43 -0.13 6.22
N PRO A 92 -0.86 -0.17 7.43
CA PRO A 92 -0.49 1.08 8.08
C PRO A 92 0.55 1.82 7.25
N VAL A 93 0.39 3.13 7.14
CA VAL A 93 1.32 3.98 6.43
C VAL A 93 2.30 4.56 7.44
N SER A 94 3.52 4.01 7.47
CA SER A 94 4.56 4.50 8.35
C SER A 94 5.15 5.80 7.77
N GLU A 95 6.01 6.42 8.53
CA GLU A 95 6.70 7.61 8.04
C GLU A 95 7.52 7.30 6.80
N ALA A 96 8.19 6.14 6.79
CA ALA A 96 8.95 5.71 5.63
C ALA A 96 8.06 5.53 4.41
N THR A 97 6.91 4.88 4.59
CA THR A 97 5.96 4.70 3.49
C THR A 97 5.48 6.05 2.98
N ARG A 98 5.19 6.97 3.89
CA ARG A 98 4.72 8.30 3.52
C ARG A 98 5.75 9.05 2.68
N HIS A 99 7.03 8.94 3.04
CA HIS A 99 8.09 9.57 2.26
C HIS A 99 8.23 8.96 0.87
N LEU A 100 8.01 7.66 0.76
CA LEU A 100 8.06 6.99 -0.55
C LEU A 100 6.90 7.43 -1.43
N ILE A 101 5.71 7.60 -0.86
CA ILE A 101 4.57 8.12 -1.60
C ILE A 101 4.87 9.56 -2.04
N GLY A 102 5.43 10.36 -1.14
CA GLY A 102 5.80 11.74 -1.45
C GLY A 102 6.84 11.83 -2.55
N PHE A 103 7.83 10.92 -2.53
CA PHE A 103 8.82 10.88 -3.59
C PHE A 103 8.16 10.64 -4.95
N ALA A 104 7.24 9.70 -5.02
CA ALA A 104 6.54 9.41 -6.27
C ALA A 104 5.74 10.62 -6.73
N GLU A 105 5.10 11.30 -5.81
CA GLU A 105 4.29 12.47 -6.13
C GLU A 105 5.15 13.59 -6.69
N LEU A 106 6.30 13.83 -6.09
CA LEU A 106 7.21 14.88 -6.53
C LEU A 106 7.95 14.52 -7.81
N SER A 107 8.01 13.23 -8.13
CA SER A 107 8.83 12.74 -9.25
C SER A 107 7.99 12.04 -10.30
N ARG A 108 6.75 12.50 -10.51
CA ARG A 108 5.81 11.83 -11.43
C ARG A 108 6.43 11.55 -12.79
N ASP A 109 7.17 12.52 -13.31
CA ASP A 109 7.76 12.37 -14.64
C ASP A 109 8.72 11.19 -14.72
N ARG A 110 9.40 10.89 -13.63
CA ARG A 110 10.40 9.81 -13.63
C ARG A 110 9.76 8.45 -13.59
N PHE A 111 8.51 8.38 -13.13
CA PHE A 111 7.83 7.10 -12.99
C PHE A 111 7.27 6.59 -14.31
N SER A 112 7.42 7.33 -15.39
CA SER A 112 7.19 6.78 -16.71
C SER A 112 8.38 5.94 -17.18
N GLN A 113 9.48 5.95 -16.44
CA GLN A 113 10.69 5.18 -16.79
C GLN A 113 10.76 3.93 -15.93
N PRO A 114 10.94 2.76 -16.55
CA PRO A 114 10.94 1.51 -15.80
C PRO A 114 11.97 1.42 -14.70
N GLY A 115 13.15 2.04 -14.91
CA GLY A 115 14.20 1.97 -13.90
C GLY A 115 13.82 2.58 -12.58
N THR A 116 13.14 3.73 -12.60
CA THR A 116 12.70 4.40 -11.37
C THR A 116 11.70 3.53 -10.63
N THR A 117 10.72 3.00 -11.34
CA THR A 117 9.69 2.17 -10.74
C THR A 117 10.28 0.91 -10.13
N GLN A 118 11.22 0.29 -10.83
CA GLN A 118 11.85 -0.94 -10.36
C GLN A 118 12.70 -0.72 -9.11
N CYS A 119 13.30 0.45 -8.96
CA CYS A 119 14.07 0.75 -7.76
C CYS A 119 13.15 1.13 -6.60
N TRP A 120 12.08 1.84 -6.89
CA TRP A 120 11.16 2.35 -5.87
C TRP A 120 10.30 1.24 -5.26
N MET A 121 9.84 0.31 -6.09
CA MET A 121 8.90 -0.71 -5.65
C MET A 121 9.43 -1.59 -4.50
N PRO A 122 10.67 -2.07 -4.53
CA PRO A 122 11.18 -2.84 -3.39
C PRO A 122 11.22 -2.05 -2.09
N LEU A 123 11.50 -0.75 -2.17
CA LEU A 123 11.50 0.08 -0.97
C LEU A 123 10.09 0.21 -0.41
N LEU A 124 9.11 0.39 -1.28
CA LEU A 124 7.72 0.46 -0.85
C LEU A 124 7.30 -0.84 -0.16
N LEU A 125 7.61 -1.98 -0.78
CA LEU A 125 7.26 -3.27 -0.19
C LEU A 125 7.92 -3.46 1.16
N ASN A 126 9.19 -3.13 1.27
CA ASN A 126 9.87 -3.23 2.55
C ASN A 126 9.24 -2.36 3.62
N SER A 127 8.75 -1.18 3.23
CA SER A 127 8.15 -0.28 4.21
C SER A 127 6.88 -0.84 4.80
N PHE A 128 6.15 -1.68 4.06
CA PHE A 128 4.94 -2.33 4.56
C PHE A 128 5.23 -3.63 5.31
N LEU A 129 6.26 -4.35 4.91
CA LEU A 129 6.55 -5.67 5.45
C LEU A 129 7.46 -5.65 6.65
N GLU A 130 8.22 -4.54 6.79
CA GLU A 130 9.14 -4.42 7.88
C GLU A 130 8.38 -4.12 9.12
N ARG A 131 8.23 -5.09 9.98
CA ARG A 131 7.51 -4.86 11.17
C ARG A 131 8.33 -4.19 12.10
N PRO A 132 7.80 -3.27 12.76
CA PRO A 132 8.52 -2.66 13.81
C PRO A 132 8.66 -3.72 14.81
N VAL A 133 9.01 -4.58 14.67
CA VAL A 133 9.09 -5.51 15.44
C VAL A 133 9.70 -5.37 16.44
N CYS A 134 9.41 -5.24 16.77
CA CYS A 134 9.78 -5.22 17.50
C CYS A 134 10.55 -6.14 17.89
N ARG A 135 11.10 -6.35 17.94
CA ARG A 135 11.79 -7.00 18.23
C ARG A 135 12.25 -6.91 19.24
N PRO A 136 12.32 -7.42 19.86
CA PRO A 136 12.67 -7.31 20.76
C PRO A 136 13.47 -7.51 21.09
N SER A 137 13.83 -7.52 21.05
CA SER A 137 14.48 -7.41 21.14
C SER A 137 15.13 -7.55 21.69
N ARG A 138 15.25 -7.89 21.94
CA ARG A 138 15.81 -7.86 22.24
C ARG A 138 15.83 -7.45 22.90
N LEU A 139 15.67 -7.41 23.16
CA LEU A 139 15.61 -7.04 23.39
C LEU A 139 15.12 -7.20 23.76
N ALA A 140 14.79 -7.57 24.04
CA ALA A 140 14.42 -7.71 24.12
C ALA A 140 14.63 -8.02 24.54
N VAL A 141 14.87 -8.27 25.02
CA VAL A 141 15.27 -8.46 25.17
C VAL A 141 15.60 -8.00 25.57
N LEU A 142 15.74 -7.74 26.00
CA LEU A 142 16.07 -7.23 26.03
C LEU A 142 15.57 -6.73 26.28
N GLU A 143 15.14 -6.61 26.61
CA GLU A 143 14.75 -6.23 26.39
C GLU A 143 14.06 -6.25 26.59
N ARG A 144 13.79 -6.65 27.29
CA ARG A 144 13.48 -6.78 27.27
C ARG A 144 13.56 -6.42 27.49
N LEU A 145 13.88 -6.26 27.94
CA LEU A 145 14.32 -5.92 27.68
C LEU A 145 14.08 -5.18 27.65
N ILE A 146 14.03 -4.97 28.16
CA ILE A 146 14.03 -4.34 27.71
C ILE A 146 13.48 -3.82 27.49
N ASP A 147 13.11 -3.79 27.84
CA ASP A 147 12.76 -3.35 27.15
C ASP A 147 12.32 -2.80 26.91
N ALA A 148 12.18 -2.88 27.45
CA ALA A 148 12.08 -2.48 26.83
C ALA A 148 11.94 -1.85 26.54
N HIS A 149 11.88 -1.55 26.78
CA HIS A 149 12.12 -1.02 26.10
C HIS A 149 12.07 -0.71 25.92
#